data_b7b35c378982ff775caa7bbd0c593ec0
#
_entry.id   b7b35c378982ff775caa7bbd0c593ec0
#
_cell.length_a   1.000
_cell.length_b   1.000
_cell.length_c   1.000
_cell.angle_alpha   90.00
_cell.angle_beta   90.00
_cell.angle_gamma   90.00
#
_symmetry.space_group_name_H-M   'P 1'
#
loop_
_entity.id
_entity.type
_entity.pdbx_description
1 polymer ?
#
loop_
_entity_poly.entity_id
_entity_poly.type
_entity_poly.pdbx_seq_one_letter_code
_entity_poly.pdbx_strand_id
1 'polypeptide(L)'
;MALVFSGIAGAADGASLDALVQAYPEQLAGYDSTDLIWRDGTRMPLSDGQPSKSFEEMLRHGSILDQMRLPYPAGVSGAALVPQGDPGRIRNRAFFDKMYGDCWRGEVSPRLAPVVWLPQSWGHTVRVTAVNGIAARLAEIAAELEALPGPVKRYVYPPSGTYNCRTVADTGEPSMHSWGAAIDINAAHAEYWLWPGAVSAHALPAEIIDIFERHGFIWGGKWSHYDTMHFEYRPELVHPPAAGAQWATVPR
;
A
#
# COMPACT_ATOMS: atom_id res chain seq x y z
N MET A 1 -28.06 -27.17 -24.09
CA MET A 1 -28.18 -26.86 -22.65
C MET A 1 -26.78 -26.52 -22.18
N ALA A 2 -26.43 -25.22 -22.23
CA ALA A 2 -25.13 -24.74 -21.88
C ALA A 2 -25.14 -24.41 -20.39
N LEU A 3 -24.29 -25.08 -19.62
CA LEU A 3 -24.05 -24.78 -18.22
C LEU A 3 -23.23 -23.46 -18.15
N VAL A 4 -23.88 -22.40 -17.69
CA VAL A 4 -23.22 -21.15 -17.32
C VAL A 4 -22.53 -21.44 -15.98
N PHE A 5 -21.22 -21.56 -15.99
CA PHE A 5 -20.40 -21.52 -14.77
C PHE A 5 -20.41 -20.09 -14.25
N SER A 6 -21.27 -19.79 -13.28
CA SER A 6 -21.10 -18.63 -12.41
C SER A 6 -19.80 -18.84 -11.64
N GLY A 7 -18.76 -18.07 -11.97
CA GLY A 7 -17.49 -18.05 -11.26
C GLY A 7 -17.75 -17.52 -9.84
N ILE A 8 -17.83 -18.43 -8.88
CA ILE A 8 -17.73 -18.12 -7.45
C ILE A 8 -16.29 -17.68 -7.23
N ALA A 9 -16.08 -16.48 -6.67
CA ALA A 9 -14.77 -16.08 -6.15
C ALA A 9 -14.21 -17.24 -5.30
N GLY A 10 -12.98 -17.65 -5.56
CA GLY A 10 -12.38 -18.77 -4.86
C GLY A 10 -12.20 -18.44 -3.36
N ALA A 11 -12.01 -19.45 -2.52
CA ALA A 11 -11.82 -19.23 -1.08
C ALA A 11 -10.63 -18.30 -0.75
N ALA A 12 -9.61 -18.27 -1.62
CA ALA A 12 -8.47 -17.35 -1.52
C ALA A 12 -8.87 -15.89 -1.80
N ASP A 13 -9.79 -15.66 -2.76
CA ASP A 13 -10.30 -14.31 -3.05
C ASP A 13 -11.14 -13.77 -1.90
N GLY A 14 -11.93 -14.63 -1.25
CA GLY A 14 -12.73 -14.27 -0.08
C GLY A 14 -11.86 -13.79 1.10
N ALA A 15 -10.82 -14.51 1.45
CA ALA A 15 -9.91 -14.14 2.54
C ALA A 15 -9.20 -12.79 2.26
N SER A 16 -8.84 -12.52 1.01
CA SER A 16 -8.22 -11.27 0.60
C SER A 16 -9.21 -10.09 0.66
N LEU A 17 -10.47 -10.29 0.29
CA LEU A 17 -11.52 -9.27 0.38
C LEU A 17 -11.92 -8.99 1.83
N ASP A 18 -11.92 -9.99 2.70
CA ASP A 18 -12.11 -9.80 4.14
C ASP A 18 -11.00 -8.91 4.72
N ALA A 19 -9.73 -9.16 4.33
CA ALA A 19 -8.61 -8.32 4.73
C ALA A 19 -8.81 -6.87 4.29
N LEU A 20 -9.25 -6.66 3.04
CA LEU A 20 -9.49 -5.33 2.50
C LEU A 20 -10.56 -4.57 3.30
N VAL A 21 -11.70 -5.21 3.59
CA VAL A 21 -12.80 -4.58 4.35
C VAL A 21 -12.39 -4.27 5.78
N GLN A 22 -11.64 -5.17 6.43
CA GLN A 22 -11.15 -4.96 7.79
C GLN A 22 -10.12 -3.83 7.89
N ALA A 23 -9.28 -3.69 6.87
CA ALA A 23 -8.25 -2.67 6.83
C ALA A 23 -8.82 -1.24 6.76
N TYR A 24 -10.03 -1.09 6.21
CA TYR A 24 -10.67 0.21 5.98
C TYR A 24 -12.10 0.29 6.53
N PRO A 25 -12.32 0.03 7.84
CA PRO A 25 -13.65 -0.14 8.43
C PRO A 25 -14.49 1.14 8.43
N GLU A 26 -13.86 2.32 8.34
CA GLU A 26 -14.58 3.60 8.26
C GLU A 26 -15.08 3.90 6.84
N GLN A 27 -14.51 3.26 5.83
CA GLN A 27 -14.79 3.50 4.41
C GLN A 27 -15.63 2.37 3.81
N LEU A 28 -15.33 1.12 4.16
CA LEU A 28 -15.93 -0.05 3.57
C LEU A 28 -16.99 -0.68 4.50
N ALA A 29 -18.12 -1.08 3.90
CA ALA A 29 -19.20 -1.78 4.61
C ALA A 29 -19.11 -3.30 4.43
N GLY A 30 -18.53 -3.78 3.31
CA GLY A 30 -18.43 -5.18 2.97
C GLY A 30 -18.25 -5.39 1.47
N TYR A 31 -18.59 -6.58 1.01
CA TYR A 31 -18.63 -6.94 -0.41
C TYR A 31 -19.70 -8.02 -0.65
N ASP A 32 -20.11 -8.19 -1.90
CA ASP A 32 -20.90 -9.33 -2.33
C ASP A 32 -20.22 -10.07 -3.49
N SER A 33 -20.95 -10.84 -4.27
CA SER A 33 -20.38 -11.64 -5.35
C SER A 33 -19.81 -10.85 -6.52
N THR A 34 -20.13 -9.56 -6.63
CA THR A 34 -19.77 -8.71 -7.77
C THR A 34 -19.09 -7.41 -7.39
N ASP A 35 -19.41 -6.87 -6.21
CA ASP A 35 -19.02 -5.50 -5.84
C ASP A 35 -18.43 -5.39 -4.45
N LEU A 36 -17.47 -4.50 -4.29
CA LEU A 36 -17.08 -3.90 -3.03
C LEU A 36 -18.10 -2.82 -2.64
N ILE A 37 -18.56 -2.83 -1.40
CA ILE A 37 -19.60 -1.95 -0.89
C ILE A 37 -19.00 -0.92 0.03
N TRP A 38 -19.14 0.36 -0.29
CA TRP A 38 -18.71 1.48 0.53
C TRP A 38 -19.79 1.86 1.55
N ARG A 39 -19.41 2.45 2.66
CA ARG A 39 -20.38 2.89 3.69
C ARG A 39 -21.35 3.96 3.23
N ASP A 40 -21.01 4.73 2.21
CA ASP A 40 -21.91 5.70 1.57
C ASP A 40 -22.90 5.06 0.57
N GLY A 41 -22.91 3.74 0.47
CA GLY A 41 -23.75 2.99 -0.46
C GLY A 41 -23.19 2.83 -1.86
N THR A 42 -22.05 3.44 -2.19
CA THR A 42 -21.39 3.25 -3.49
C THR A 42 -20.99 1.79 -3.66
N ARG A 43 -21.22 1.25 -4.85
CA ARG A 43 -20.82 -0.10 -5.25
C ARG A 43 -19.70 0.00 -6.29
N MET A 44 -18.63 -0.75 -6.09
CA MET A 44 -17.46 -0.76 -6.97
C MET A 44 -17.19 -2.19 -7.43
N PRO A 45 -17.21 -2.47 -8.75
CA PRO A 45 -16.97 -3.82 -9.26
C PRO A 45 -15.66 -4.42 -8.73
N LEU A 46 -15.73 -5.68 -8.26
CA LEU A 46 -14.57 -6.44 -7.82
C LEU A 46 -13.66 -6.81 -8.98
N SER A 47 -14.26 -7.13 -10.13
CA SER A 47 -13.58 -7.54 -11.36
C SER A 47 -14.03 -6.68 -12.53
N ASP A 48 -13.16 -6.50 -13.51
CA ASP A 48 -13.49 -5.89 -14.80
C ASP A 48 -13.94 -6.91 -15.87
N GLY A 49 -14.12 -8.17 -15.49
CA GLY A 49 -14.57 -9.25 -16.35
C GLY A 49 -13.49 -9.82 -17.29
N GLN A 50 -12.26 -9.37 -17.21
CA GLN A 50 -11.14 -9.93 -17.98
C GLN A 50 -10.59 -11.18 -17.30
N PRO A 51 -10.66 -12.37 -17.94
CA PRO A 51 -10.32 -13.63 -17.28
C PRO A 51 -8.82 -13.84 -17.06
N SER A 52 -8.00 -13.16 -17.84
CA SER A 52 -6.54 -13.21 -17.70
C SER A 52 -5.92 -11.88 -18.11
N LYS A 53 -5.00 -11.39 -17.29
CA LYS A 53 -4.18 -10.21 -17.56
C LYS A 53 -2.72 -10.57 -17.33
N SER A 54 -1.83 -10.04 -18.16
CA SER A 54 -0.40 -10.01 -17.86
C SER A 54 -0.15 -9.14 -16.63
N PHE A 55 1.01 -9.29 -16.00
CA PHE A 55 1.37 -8.44 -14.85
C PHE A 55 1.39 -6.94 -15.25
N GLU A 56 1.86 -6.63 -16.44
CA GLU A 56 1.89 -5.27 -16.97
C GLU A 56 0.49 -4.68 -17.17
N GLU A 57 -0.47 -5.48 -17.68
CA GLU A 57 -1.87 -5.06 -17.78
C GLU A 57 -2.51 -4.84 -16.42
N MET A 58 -2.21 -5.69 -15.43
CA MET A 58 -2.70 -5.49 -14.06
C MET A 58 -2.12 -4.22 -13.42
N LEU A 59 -0.86 -3.87 -13.69
CA LEU A 59 -0.27 -2.63 -13.20
C LEU A 59 -0.98 -1.38 -13.74
N ARG A 60 -1.48 -1.43 -14.98
CA ARG A 60 -2.15 -0.29 -15.63
C ARG A 60 -3.66 -0.27 -15.44
N HIS A 61 -4.29 -1.43 -15.32
CA HIS A 61 -5.75 -1.58 -15.31
C HIS A 61 -6.18 -2.62 -14.27
N GLY A 62 -5.58 -2.57 -13.07
CA GLY A 62 -5.90 -3.51 -12.00
C GLY A 62 -7.34 -3.34 -11.48
N SER A 63 -8.10 -4.44 -11.45
CA SER A 63 -9.35 -4.54 -10.70
C SER A 63 -9.10 -4.62 -9.19
N ILE A 64 -10.14 -4.62 -8.37
CA ILE A 64 -9.99 -4.86 -6.92
C ILE A 64 -9.40 -6.25 -6.65
N LEU A 65 -9.85 -7.28 -7.39
CA LEU A 65 -9.29 -8.62 -7.23
C LEU A 65 -7.81 -8.69 -7.65
N ASP A 66 -7.43 -8.02 -8.74
CA ASP A 66 -6.02 -7.97 -9.17
C ASP A 66 -5.14 -7.28 -8.12
N GLN A 67 -5.62 -6.19 -7.51
CA GLN A 67 -4.93 -5.46 -6.44
C GLN A 67 -4.61 -6.34 -5.23
N MET A 68 -5.48 -7.31 -4.93
CA MET A 68 -5.35 -8.22 -3.79
C MET A 68 -4.63 -9.54 -4.13
N ARG A 69 -4.23 -9.73 -5.39
CA ARG A 69 -3.75 -11.02 -5.89
C ARG A 69 -2.41 -11.47 -5.34
N LEU A 70 -1.50 -10.52 -5.09
CA LEU A 70 -0.13 -10.82 -4.68
C LEU A 70 0.02 -10.67 -3.16
N PRO A 71 0.31 -11.74 -2.41
CA PRO A 71 0.53 -11.65 -0.97
C PRO A 71 1.84 -10.90 -0.68
N TYR A 72 1.80 -10.01 0.31
CA TYR A 72 2.98 -9.34 0.81
C TYR A 72 3.63 -10.18 1.93
N PRO A 73 4.95 -10.47 1.87
CA PRO A 73 5.63 -11.29 2.88
C PRO A 73 5.98 -10.45 4.13
N ALA A 74 4.96 -10.09 4.93
CA ALA A 74 5.15 -9.34 6.18
C ALA A 74 5.97 -10.14 7.19
N GLY A 75 6.76 -9.47 8.03
CA GLY A 75 7.54 -10.07 9.10
C GLY A 75 8.73 -10.93 8.63
N VAL A 76 8.98 -11.01 7.33
CA VAL A 76 10.17 -11.68 6.79
C VAL A 76 11.30 -10.67 6.71
N SER A 77 12.26 -10.81 7.64
CA SER A 77 13.47 -9.98 7.64
C SER A 77 14.32 -10.27 6.41
N GLY A 78 14.74 -9.22 5.75
CA GLY A 78 15.54 -9.30 4.54
C GLY A 78 14.68 -9.49 3.29
N ALA A 79 15.28 -9.21 2.16
CA ALA A 79 14.65 -9.29 0.87
C ALA A 79 14.53 -10.74 0.42
N ALA A 80 13.58 -11.43 0.94
CA ALA A 80 12.98 -12.49 0.16
C ALA A 80 12.22 -11.78 -0.98
N LEU A 81 12.93 -11.49 -2.07
CA LEU A 81 12.32 -11.12 -3.32
C LEU A 81 11.20 -12.13 -3.57
N VAL A 82 9.97 -11.65 -3.65
CA VAL A 82 8.90 -12.51 -4.17
C VAL A 82 9.28 -12.78 -5.61
N PRO A 83 9.73 -13.99 -5.97
CA PRO A 83 10.05 -14.30 -7.34
C PRO A 83 8.79 -14.05 -8.16
N GLN A 84 8.81 -13.09 -9.09
CA GLN A 84 7.70 -12.70 -9.96
C GLN A 84 6.54 -11.99 -9.25
N GLY A 85 6.77 -10.81 -8.72
CA GLY A 85 5.66 -9.95 -8.32
C GLY A 85 6.09 -8.76 -7.46
N ASP A 86 5.26 -7.76 -7.49
CA ASP A 86 5.42 -6.54 -6.73
C ASP A 86 4.13 -6.32 -5.92
N PRO A 87 3.97 -6.99 -4.74
CA PRO A 87 2.76 -6.87 -3.94
C PRO A 87 2.52 -5.41 -3.54
N GLY A 88 1.32 -4.90 -3.85
CA GLY A 88 0.96 -3.50 -3.63
C GLY A 88 1.16 -2.58 -4.83
N ARG A 89 1.95 -2.96 -5.85
CA ARG A 89 2.09 -2.13 -7.07
C ARG A 89 0.90 -2.19 -8.01
N ILE A 90 0.12 -3.28 -7.99
CA ILE A 90 -1.17 -3.32 -8.68
C ILE A 90 -2.16 -2.48 -7.88
N ARG A 91 -2.73 -1.45 -8.50
CA ARG A 91 -3.63 -0.50 -7.82
C ARG A 91 -4.87 -0.27 -8.66
N ASN A 92 -6.05 -0.42 -8.05
CA ASN A 92 -7.28 0.07 -8.64
C ASN A 92 -7.38 1.58 -8.41
N ARG A 93 -7.16 2.37 -9.45
CA ARG A 93 -7.15 3.84 -9.37
C ARG A 93 -8.45 4.39 -8.79
N ALA A 94 -9.61 3.88 -9.26
CA ALA A 94 -10.91 4.36 -8.78
C ALA A 94 -11.11 4.13 -7.28
N PHE A 95 -10.59 3.01 -6.75
CA PHE A 95 -10.58 2.72 -5.32
C PHE A 95 -9.78 3.76 -4.53
N PHE A 96 -8.55 4.04 -4.95
CA PHE A 96 -7.69 4.98 -4.24
C PHE A 96 -8.15 6.43 -4.42
N ASP A 97 -8.64 6.84 -5.60
CA ASP A 97 -9.20 8.16 -5.82
C ASP A 97 -10.44 8.39 -4.95
N LYS A 98 -11.32 7.38 -4.80
CA LYS A 98 -12.47 7.47 -3.90
C LYS A 98 -12.04 7.52 -2.43
N MET A 99 -11.03 6.74 -2.04
CA MET A 99 -10.51 6.68 -0.68
C MET A 99 -9.85 7.99 -0.24
N TYR A 100 -8.94 8.50 -1.06
CA TYR A 100 -8.03 9.58 -0.69
C TYR A 100 -8.27 10.88 -1.45
N GLY A 101 -8.96 10.85 -2.58
CA GLY A 101 -9.17 11.96 -3.51
C GLY A 101 -8.23 11.92 -4.71
N ASP A 102 -8.62 12.57 -5.79
CA ASP A 102 -7.79 12.76 -7.00
C ASP A 102 -6.88 13.99 -6.83
N CYS A 103 -5.56 13.79 -6.84
CA CYS A 103 -4.60 14.87 -6.67
C CYS A 103 -4.59 15.85 -7.85
N TRP A 104 -4.87 15.39 -9.08
CA TRP A 104 -4.96 16.26 -10.27
C TRP A 104 -6.17 17.19 -10.20
N ARG A 105 -7.19 16.82 -9.42
CA ARG A 105 -8.36 17.66 -9.12
C ARG A 105 -8.20 18.48 -7.84
N GLY A 106 -7.05 18.38 -7.18
CA GLY A 106 -6.76 19.09 -5.93
C GLY A 106 -7.45 18.52 -4.68
N GLU A 107 -8.05 17.34 -4.77
CA GLU A 107 -8.88 16.76 -3.70
C GLU A 107 -8.06 16.19 -2.53
N VAL A 108 -6.77 15.89 -2.76
CA VAL A 108 -5.87 15.33 -1.74
C VAL A 108 -5.30 16.41 -0.82
N SER A 109 -4.90 17.56 -1.37
CA SER A 109 -4.23 18.63 -0.61
C SER A 109 -4.96 19.08 0.65
N PRO A 110 -6.31 19.22 0.65
CA PRO A 110 -7.06 19.59 1.86
C PRO A 110 -7.08 18.51 2.95
N ARG A 111 -6.78 17.26 2.58
CA ARG A 111 -6.78 16.09 3.48
C ARG A 111 -5.40 15.80 4.08
N LEU A 112 -4.37 16.56 3.68
CA LEU A 112 -3.02 16.38 4.21
C LEU A 112 -2.89 16.99 5.60
N ALA A 113 -2.29 16.22 6.52
CA ALA A 113 -1.92 16.67 7.85
C ALA A 113 -0.39 16.73 8.00
N PRO A 114 0.13 17.68 8.81
CA PRO A 114 1.55 17.74 9.12
C PRO A 114 1.94 16.68 10.15
N VAL A 115 3.12 16.08 9.96
CA VAL A 115 3.76 15.16 10.91
C VAL A 115 5.19 15.63 11.14
N VAL A 116 5.59 15.84 12.38
CA VAL A 116 6.98 16.14 12.73
C VAL A 116 7.78 14.83 12.64
N TRP A 117 8.68 14.76 11.67
CA TRP A 117 9.50 13.57 11.43
C TRP A 117 10.76 13.63 12.29
N LEU A 118 11.03 12.57 13.06
CA LEU A 118 12.14 12.44 14.00
C LEU A 118 12.38 13.75 14.79
N PRO A 119 11.56 14.06 15.79
CA PRO A 119 11.51 15.38 16.43
C PRO A 119 12.84 15.89 17.00
N GLN A 120 13.71 14.99 17.45
CA GLN A 120 15.02 15.35 18.05
C GLN A 120 16.16 15.25 17.02
N SER A 121 16.12 14.26 16.11
CA SER A 121 17.20 14.00 15.16
C SER A 121 17.11 14.84 13.90
N TRP A 122 15.89 15.23 13.47
CA TRP A 122 15.67 16.03 12.27
C TRP A 122 14.68 17.19 12.49
N GLY A 123 13.52 16.95 13.09
CA GLY A 123 12.62 17.97 13.62
C GLY A 123 11.80 18.76 12.58
N HIS A 124 11.85 18.41 11.30
CA HIS A 124 11.08 19.06 10.26
C HIS A 124 9.76 18.34 10.00
N THR A 125 8.84 19.06 9.36
CA THR A 125 7.50 18.55 9.07
C THR A 125 7.43 17.94 7.67
N VAL A 126 6.84 16.75 7.59
CA VAL A 126 6.36 16.13 6.35
C VAL A 126 4.83 16.20 6.30
N ARG A 127 4.21 15.98 5.14
CA ARG A 127 2.76 16.03 4.97
C ARG A 127 2.26 14.75 4.32
N VAL A 128 1.35 14.05 5.00
CA VAL A 128 0.66 12.86 4.49
C VAL A 128 -0.84 13.00 4.70
N THR A 129 -1.64 12.14 4.06
CA THR A 129 -3.09 12.19 4.25
C THR A 129 -3.48 11.83 5.69
N ALA A 130 -4.50 12.51 6.22
CA ALA A 130 -5.11 12.15 7.50
C ALA A 130 -6.13 11.01 7.38
N VAL A 131 -6.56 10.67 6.15
CA VAL A 131 -7.53 9.60 5.89
C VAL A 131 -6.97 8.28 6.42
N ASN A 132 -7.84 7.45 6.99
CA ASN A 132 -7.49 6.17 7.62
C ASN A 132 -6.44 6.26 8.74
N GLY A 133 -6.27 7.45 9.33
CA GLY A 133 -5.33 7.67 10.42
C GLY A 133 -3.86 7.65 10.02
N ILE A 134 -3.52 7.75 8.73
CA ILE A 134 -2.14 7.63 8.21
C ILE A 134 -1.19 8.61 8.89
N ALA A 135 -1.61 9.88 9.06
CA ALA A 135 -0.76 10.89 9.71
C ALA A 135 -0.45 10.53 11.18
N ALA A 136 -1.42 10.00 11.93
CA ALA A 136 -1.21 9.55 13.30
C ALA A 136 -0.24 8.36 13.35
N ARG A 137 -0.43 7.36 12.48
CA ARG A 137 0.49 6.20 12.37
C ARG A 137 1.89 6.60 11.99
N LEU A 138 2.05 7.56 11.07
CA LEU A 138 3.36 8.06 10.69
C LEU A 138 4.04 8.81 11.85
N ALA A 139 3.29 9.50 12.71
CA ALA A 139 3.82 10.12 13.92
C ALA A 139 4.28 9.08 14.95
N GLU A 140 3.55 7.97 15.11
CA GLU A 140 3.95 6.83 15.95
C GLU A 140 5.23 6.18 15.40
N ILE A 141 5.31 5.93 14.10
CA ILE A 141 6.52 5.44 13.42
C ILE A 141 7.70 6.38 13.69
N ALA A 142 7.51 7.70 13.54
CA ALA A 142 8.56 8.68 13.77
C ALA A 142 9.09 8.63 15.23
N ALA A 143 8.22 8.41 16.20
CA ALA A 143 8.59 8.27 17.61
C ALA A 143 9.38 6.97 17.87
N GLU A 144 8.97 5.84 17.27
CA GLU A 144 9.69 4.57 17.40
C GLU A 144 11.06 4.63 16.71
N LEU A 145 11.14 5.20 15.51
CA LEU A 145 12.40 5.41 14.79
C LEU A 145 13.35 6.36 15.54
N GLU A 146 12.81 7.37 16.24
CA GLU A 146 13.61 8.29 17.07
C GLU A 146 14.34 7.56 18.20
N ALA A 147 13.75 6.50 18.73
CA ALA A 147 14.33 5.68 19.80
C ALA A 147 15.47 4.76 19.31
N LEU A 148 15.61 4.55 17.99
CA LEU A 148 16.66 3.70 17.43
C LEU A 148 18.07 4.31 17.60
N PRO A 149 19.12 3.46 17.61
CA PRO A 149 20.50 3.94 17.64
C PRO A 149 20.84 4.89 16.49
N GLY A 150 21.67 5.92 16.77
CA GLY A 150 22.07 6.93 15.78
C GLY A 150 22.54 6.37 14.42
N PRO A 151 23.38 5.32 14.37
CA PRO A 151 23.82 4.72 13.11
C PRO A 151 22.68 4.15 12.26
N VAL A 152 21.58 3.71 12.86
CA VAL A 152 20.39 3.20 12.17
C VAL A 152 19.55 4.35 11.63
N LYS A 153 19.44 5.43 12.38
CA LYS A 153 18.59 6.59 12.00
C LYS A 153 19.03 7.25 10.69
N ARG A 154 20.30 7.13 10.27
CA ARG A 154 20.78 7.68 8.98
C ARG A 154 19.98 7.22 7.77
N TYR A 155 19.34 6.05 7.84
CA TYR A 155 18.54 5.50 6.76
C TYR A 155 17.17 6.20 6.61
N VAL A 156 16.70 6.87 7.66
CA VAL A 156 15.33 7.41 7.69
C VAL A 156 15.25 8.93 7.63
N TYR A 157 16.40 9.65 7.74
CA TYR A 157 16.43 11.11 7.57
C TYR A 157 17.67 11.61 6.83
N PRO A 158 17.59 12.73 6.07
CA PRO A 158 16.33 13.38 5.72
C PRO A 158 15.45 12.48 4.84
N PRO A 159 14.10 12.49 5.00
CA PRO A 159 13.22 11.77 4.10
C PRO A 159 13.26 12.43 2.72
N SER A 160 13.13 11.63 1.67
CA SER A 160 13.19 12.08 0.28
C SER A 160 11.87 12.62 -0.23
N GLY A 161 10.74 12.26 0.41
CA GLY A 161 9.45 12.84 0.10
C GLY A 161 8.26 12.10 0.68
N THR A 162 7.11 12.79 0.66
CA THR A 162 5.81 12.21 1.03
C THR A 162 4.79 12.52 -0.07
N TYR A 163 3.94 13.54 0.09
CA TYR A 163 2.96 13.90 -0.92
C TYR A 163 3.63 14.51 -2.17
N ASN A 164 3.36 13.92 -3.32
CA ASN A 164 3.75 14.43 -4.63
C ASN A 164 2.79 13.92 -5.69
N CYS A 165 2.01 14.83 -6.29
CA CYS A 165 1.05 14.50 -7.36
C CYS A 165 1.80 14.15 -8.65
N ARG A 166 2.12 12.87 -8.83
CA ARG A 166 2.87 12.34 -9.98
C ARG A 166 2.43 10.92 -10.35
N THR A 167 2.72 10.54 -11.57
CA THR A 167 2.63 9.13 -12.00
C THR A 167 3.93 8.39 -11.71
N VAL A 168 3.86 7.07 -11.70
CA VAL A 168 5.01 6.16 -11.67
C VAL A 168 5.60 6.09 -13.08
N ALA A 169 6.92 6.22 -13.21
CA ALA A 169 7.58 6.41 -14.50
C ALA A 169 7.42 5.24 -15.49
N ASP A 170 7.37 4.00 -14.98
CA ASP A 170 7.29 2.79 -15.80
C ASP A 170 5.85 2.38 -16.15
N THR A 171 4.86 2.75 -15.33
CA THR A 171 3.46 2.36 -15.57
C THR A 171 2.59 3.50 -16.10
N GLY A 172 2.94 4.75 -15.81
CA GLY A 172 2.10 5.91 -16.09
C GLY A 172 0.92 6.09 -15.12
N GLU A 173 0.73 5.15 -14.18
CA GLU A 173 -0.34 5.18 -13.19
C GLU A 173 0.03 6.02 -11.96
N PRO A 174 -0.96 6.51 -11.17
CA PRO A 174 -0.69 7.30 -9.98
C PRO A 174 0.22 6.58 -8.99
N SER A 175 1.21 7.29 -8.47
CA SER A 175 2.02 6.85 -7.33
C SER A 175 1.20 6.94 -6.03
N MET A 176 1.49 6.11 -5.00
CA MET A 176 0.89 6.27 -3.67
C MET A 176 1.22 7.62 -3.03
N HIS A 177 2.31 8.27 -3.45
CA HIS A 177 2.60 9.66 -3.10
C HIS A 177 1.52 10.64 -3.58
N SER A 178 0.86 10.34 -4.71
CA SER A 178 -0.23 11.18 -5.26
C SER A 178 -1.44 11.23 -4.33
N TRP A 179 -1.66 10.18 -3.55
CA TRP A 179 -2.70 10.12 -2.54
C TRP A 179 -2.24 10.53 -1.13
N GLY A 180 -0.96 10.91 -0.98
CA GLY A 180 -0.37 11.26 0.31
C GLY A 180 -0.24 10.07 1.27
N ALA A 181 -0.26 8.86 0.75
CA ALA A 181 -0.27 7.62 1.53
C ALA A 181 1.08 6.86 1.47
N ALA A 182 2.17 7.57 1.18
CA ALA A 182 3.52 7.01 1.10
C ALA A 182 4.56 7.98 1.66
N ILE A 183 5.72 7.42 2.02
CA ILE A 183 6.93 8.14 2.38
C ILE A 183 8.14 7.45 1.75
N ASP A 184 9.02 8.25 1.16
CA ASP A 184 10.37 7.84 0.77
C ASP A 184 11.34 8.28 1.87
N ILE A 185 12.01 7.33 2.50
CA ILE A 185 13.05 7.59 3.48
C ILE A 185 14.35 8.06 2.78
N ASN A 186 15.48 8.11 3.50
CA ASN A 186 16.71 8.73 2.97
C ASN A 186 17.24 8.02 1.71
N ALA A 187 17.06 8.63 0.55
CA ALA A 187 17.52 8.11 -0.75
C ALA A 187 19.05 7.97 -0.85
N ALA A 188 19.83 8.69 -0.02
CA ALA A 188 21.30 8.54 -0.01
C ALA A 188 21.75 7.16 0.49
N HIS A 189 20.87 6.39 1.13
CA HIS A 189 21.10 5.05 1.64
C HIS A 189 20.13 4.03 1.04
N ALA A 190 19.57 4.32 -0.12
CA ALA A 190 18.57 3.51 -0.79
C ALA A 190 19.04 3.04 -2.16
N GLU A 191 18.33 2.07 -2.71
CA GLU A 191 18.51 1.56 -4.05
C GLU A 191 17.17 1.53 -4.78
N TYR A 192 17.20 1.84 -6.07
CA TYR A 192 16.05 1.79 -6.94
C TYR A 192 16.42 1.01 -8.20
N TRP A 193 15.58 0.07 -8.60
CA TRP A 193 15.88 -0.90 -9.65
C TRP A 193 16.26 -0.29 -11.02
N LEU A 194 15.82 0.95 -11.31
CA LEU A 194 16.17 1.68 -12.54
C LEU A 194 17.48 2.48 -12.43
N TRP A 195 18.11 2.56 -11.26
CA TRP A 195 19.37 3.30 -11.17
C TRP A 195 20.52 2.53 -11.78
N PRO A 196 21.43 3.22 -12.52
CA PRO A 196 22.62 2.57 -13.05
C PRO A 196 23.45 1.91 -11.97
N GLY A 197 23.77 0.62 -12.14
CA GLY A 197 24.57 -0.14 -11.19
C GLY A 197 23.83 -0.58 -9.93
N ALA A 198 22.50 -0.44 -9.89
CA ALA A 198 21.68 -0.95 -8.81
C ALA A 198 21.92 -2.46 -8.66
N VAL A 199 22.34 -2.87 -7.49
CA VAL A 199 22.48 -4.27 -7.07
C VAL A 199 21.45 -4.50 -5.98
N SER A 200 20.70 -5.58 -6.09
CA SER A 200 19.67 -5.98 -5.13
C SER A 200 20.28 -6.31 -3.74
N ALA A 201 21.00 -5.37 -3.15
CA ALA A 201 21.61 -5.52 -1.84
C ALA A 201 20.77 -4.78 -0.80
N HIS A 202 19.75 -5.45 -0.32
CA HIS A 202 18.77 -4.99 0.65
C HIS A 202 19.41 -4.59 1.99
N ALA A 203 19.99 -3.42 2.04
CA ALA A 203 20.77 -2.95 3.17
C ALA A 203 19.97 -2.14 4.21
N LEU A 204 18.61 -2.12 4.10
CA LEU A 204 17.82 -1.45 5.13
C LEU A 204 17.77 -2.31 6.40
N PRO A 205 18.10 -1.77 7.59
CA PRO A 205 17.98 -2.49 8.85
C PRO A 205 16.57 -3.03 9.08
N ALA A 206 16.47 -4.31 9.48
CA ALA A 206 15.21 -5.01 9.64
C ALA A 206 14.26 -4.31 10.63
N GLU A 207 14.82 -3.72 11.69
CA GLU A 207 14.03 -2.98 12.69
C GLU A 207 13.27 -1.79 12.11
N ILE A 208 13.78 -1.15 11.05
CA ILE A 208 13.06 -0.08 10.35
C ILE A 208 11.85 -0.67 9.60
N ILE A 209 12.07 -1.77 8.87
CA ILE A 209 11.01 -2.44 8.12
C ILE A 209 9.91 -2.92 9.08
N ASP A 210 10.29 -3.57 10.18
CA ASP A 210 9.37 -4.10 11.19
C ASP A 210 8.50 -2.99 11.83
N ILE A 211 9.09 -1.80 12.09
CA ILE A 211 8.34 -0.65 12.60
C ILE A 211 7.25 -0.25 11.60
N PHE A 212 7.60 -0.04 10.35
CA PHE A 212 6.63 0.36 9.34
C PHE A 212 5.54 -0.69 9.11
N GLU A 213 5.91 -1.97 9.04
CA GLU A 213 4.95 -3.06 8.83
C GLU A 213 3.94 -3.18 9.99
N ARG A 214 4.38 -3.03 11.24
CA ARG A 214 3.45 -3.04 12.39
C ARG A 214 2.41 -1.92 12.34
N HIS A 215 2.73 -0.81 11.66
CA HIS A 215 1.83 0.31 11.46
C HIS A 215 1.03 0.24 10.13
N GLY A 216 1.06 -0.90 9.44
CA GLY A 216 0.27 -1.13 8.22
C GLY A 216 0.90 -0.62 6.93
N PHE A 217 2.19 -0.32 6.92
CA PHE A 217 2.92 0.06 5.71
C PHE A 217 3.64 -1.15 5.11
N ILE A 218 3.62 -1.28 3.80
CA ILE A 218 4.48 -2.21 3.06
C ILE A 218 5.75 -1.51 2.62
N TRP A 219 6.82 -2.28 2.41
CA TRP A 219 8.12 -1.80 1.95
C TRP A 219 8.40 -2.20 0.50
N GLY A 220 8.74 -1.22 -0.34
CA GLY A 220 9.08 -1.44 -1.75
C GLY A 220 10.37 -2.23 -1.99
N GLY A 221 11.20 -2.42 -0.98
CA GLY A 221 12.38 -3.28 -1.07
C GLY A 221 12.04 -4.77 -1.24
N LYS A 222 10.81 -5.19 -0.98
CA LYS A 222 10.32 -6.57 -1.19
C LYS A 222 9.75 -6.81 -2.59
N TRP A 223 9.82 -5.84 -3.48
CA TRP A 223 9.38 -5.96 -4.88
C TRP A 223 10.48 -6.51 -5.79
N SER A 224 10.08 -7.14 -6.88
CA SER A 224 11.01 -7.50 -7.98
C SER A 224 11.60 -6.23 -8.61
N HIS A 225 10.77 -5.19 -8.77
CA HIS A 225 11.19 -3.84 -9.16
C HIS A 225 11.40 -3.00 -7.89
N TYR A 226 12.42 -3.37 -7.13
CA TYR A 226 12.64 -2.84 -5.79
C TYR A 226 12.83 -1.32 -5.75
N ASP A 227 12.26 -0.74 -4.70
CA ASP A 227 12.42 0.66 -4.31
C ASP A 227 12.63 0.69 -2.79
N THR A 228 13.89 0.68 -2.36
CA THR A 228 14.22 0.46 -0.95
C THR A 228 14.00 1.67 -0.06
N MET A 229 13.76 2.86 -0.64
CA MET A 229 13.36 4.04 0.14
C MET A 229 11.85 4.07 0.39
N HIS A 230 11.05 3.38 -0.43
CA HIS A 230 9.61 3.54 -0.51
C HIS A 230 8.86 2.71 0.52
N PHE A 231 8.00 3.38 1.31
CA PHE A 231 6.98 2.76 2.17
C PHE A 231 5.61 3.33 1.82
N GLU A 232 4.60 2.46 1.69
CA GLU A 232 3.23 2.86 1.41
C GLU A 232 2.21 2.19 2.33
N TYR A 233 1.16 2.91 2.72
CA TYR A 233 0.14 2.41 3.62
C TYR A 233 -0.80 1.44 2.91
N ARG A 234 -0.68 0.16 3.26
CA ARG A 234 -1.45 -0.97 2.70
C ARG A 234 -1.74 -2.00 3.79
N PRO A 235 -2.53 -1.62 4.81
CA PRO A 235 -2.79 -2.50 5.96
C PRO A 235 -3.45 -3.83 5.56
N GLU A 236 -4.23 -3.84 4.49
CA GLU A 236 -4.86 -5.04 3.94
C GLU A 236 -3.87 -6.09 3.44
N LEU A 237 -2.63 -5.69 3.14
CA LEU A 237 -1.59 -6.60 2.69
C LEU A 237 -0.67 -7.06 3.83
N VAL A 238 -0.49 -6.23 4.86
CA VAL A 238 0.42 -6.51 5.99
C VAL A 238 -0.25 -7.37 7.06
N HIS A 239 -1.54 -7.14 7.29
CA HIS A 239 -2.31 -7.81 8.34
C HIS A 239 -3.46 -8.62 7.72
N PRO A 240 -3.18 -9.70 6.97
CA PRO A 240 -4.26 -10.56 6.49
C PRO A 240 -5.02 -11.14 7.70
N PRO A 241 -6.36 -11.31 7.60
CA PRO A 241 -7.14 -11.87 8.70
C PRO A 241 -6.61 -13.24 9.10
N ALA A 242 -6.67 -13.55 10.39
CA ALA A 242 -6.35 -14.88 10.87
C ALA A 242 -7.24 -15.89 10.14
N ALA A 243 -6.66 -16.97 9.62
CA ALA A 243 -7.40 -18.02 8.93
C ALA A 243 -8.52 -18.54 9.86
N GLY A 244 -9.81 -18.31 9.48
CA GLY A 244 -10.98 -18.71 10.25
C GLY A 244 -11.85 -17.58 10.79
N ALA A 245 -11.55 -16.31 10.58
CA ALA A 245 -12.44 -15.22 10.96
C ALA A 245 -13.71 -15.25 10.09
N GLN A 246 -14.86 -15.54 10.70
CA GLN A 246 -16.17 -15.46 10.03
C GLN A 246 -16.66 -14.01 10.04
N TRP A 247 -16.85 -13.40 8.87
CA TRP A 247 -17.35 -12.04 8.73
C TRP A 247 -18.80 -12.05 8.26
N ALA A 248 -19.57 -11.11 8.82
CA ALA A 248 -20.96 -10.96 8.47
C ALA A 248 -21.11 -10.50 7.01
N THR A 249 -21.67 -11.35 6.16
CA THR A 249 -22.23 -10.93 4.87
C THR A 249 -23.37 -9.95 5.16
N VAL A 250 -23.34 -8.78 4.53
CA VAL A 250 -24.45 -7.83 4.61
C VAL A 250 -25.68 -8.49 3.94
N PRO A 251 -26.82 -8.66 4.62
CA PRO A 251 -28.04 -9.19 4.01
C PRO A 251 -28.48 -8.29 2.87
N ARG A 252 -29.06 -8.88 1.83
CA ARG A 252 -29.62 -8.18 0.65
C ARG A 252 -30.76 -7.24 1.02
#